data_47887e18f9bf1f1b73491bc1296d7e12
#
_entry.id   47887e18f9bf1f1b73491bc1296d7e12
#
_cell.length_a   1.000
_cell.length_b   1.000
_cell.length_c   1.000
_cell.angle_alpha   90.00
_cell.angle_beta   90.00
_cell.angle_gamma   90.00
#
_symmetry.space_group_name_H-M   'P 1'
#
loop_
_entity.id
_entity.type
_entity.pdbx_description
1 polymer ?
#
loop_
_entity_poly.entity_id
_entity_poly.type
_entity_poly.pdbx_seq_one_letter_code
_entity_poly.pdbx_strand_id
1 'polypeptide(L)'
;MAKNYYILMTHGMGAPAMNVPEDLAGQKLERAELFICLPPDWKVGEEGEAWYWPIRWLKILARLPINEDSWLGWGHTIANPDGSPFAENTRFNGIMLVNPGAFPQKASVCPLSGGDEVNFYQLLPLYQEEMDFKLSHSAGELLDLFPEEDLETVDVDRPSVLSDRPQKEFAIPQQELRHLYDGEGPQGCFATDRILVDGCRVGYCYREEPEEGDENWDSGWRFTAGDESDSYMDDPGRSGIYHLNTLCNYDPDIIPLLDSEPGTAWCRDQSGVFRPELYQPDEE
;
A
#
# COMPACT_ATOMS: atom_id res chain seq x y z
N MET A 1 -6.38 10.93 31.58
CA MET A 1 -7.70 11.57 31.42
C MET A 1 -8.57 10.67 30.58
N ALA A 2 -9.88 10.55 30.85
CA ALA A 2 -10.78 9.84 29.94
C ALA A 2 -10.84 10.65 28.64
N LYS A 3 -10.45 10.04 27.51
CA LYS A 3 -10.59 10.65 26.19
C LYS A 3 -12.07 10.56 25.80
N ASN A 4 -12.61 11.65 25.29
CA ASN A 4 -14.00 11.73 24.86
C ASN A 4 -14.02 11.78 23.32
N TYR A 5 -14.64 10.79 22.65
CA TYR A 5 -14.78 10.72 21.20
C TYR A 5 -16.00 9.90 20.82
N TYR A 6 -16.48 10.04 19.59
CA TYR A 6 -17.53 9.18 19.03
C TYR A 6 -16.92 7.95 18.39
N ILE A 7 -17.56 6.80 18.58
CA ILE A 7 -17.26 5.59 17.83
C ILE A 7 -18.46 5.29 16.94
N LEU A 8 -18.24 5.37 15.64
CA LEU A 8 -19.22 4.89 14.66
C LEU A 8 -18.77 3.51 14.19
N MET A 9 -19.66 2.53 14.25
CA MET A 9 -19.33 1.15 13.95
C MET A 9 -20.39 0.52 13.06
N THR A 10 -19.97 -0.38 12.17
CA THR A 10 -20.87 -1.27 11.45
C THR A 10 -21.51 -2.25 12.45
N HIS A 11 -22.67 -2.77 12.10
CA HIS A 11 -23.35 -3.79 12.89
C HIS A 11 -23.98 -4.80 11.96
N GLY A 12 -23.50 -6.05 12.04
CA GLY A 12 -23.99 -7.14 11.22
C GLY A 12 -23.22 -7.36 9.91
N MET A 13 -22.15 -6.61 9.64
CA MET A 13 -21.23 -6.88 8.53
C MET A 13 -20.60 -8.26 8.68
N GLY A 14 -20.21 -8.63 9.91
CA GLY A 14 -19.61 -9.92 10.23
C GLY A 14 -20.60 -11.10 10.27
N ALA A 15 -21.91 -10.90 10.01
CA ALA A 15 -22.88 -12.01 10.00
C ALA A 15 -22.67 -12.99 8.85
N PRO A 16 -22.50 -12.59 7.57
CA PRO A 16 -22.00 -13.46 6.51
C PRO A 16 -20.48 -13.64 6.62
N ALA A 17 -19.98 -14.79 6.20
CA ALA A 17 -18.54 -14.98 6.00
C ALA A 17 -18.09 -14.25 4.73
N MET A 18 -16.94 -13.60 4.78
CA MET A 18 -16.26 -13.03 3.63
C MET A 18 -15.50 -14.13 2.86
N ASN A 19 -15.23 -13.89 1.58
CA ASN A 19 -14.48 -14.82 0.73
C ASN A 19 -12.97 -14.58 0.92
N VAL A 20 -12.40 -15.23 1.95
CA VAL A 20 -10.97 -15.17 2.28
C VAL A 20 -10.22 -16.21 1.45
N PRO A 21 -9.05 -15.90 0.88
CA PRO A 21 -8.21 -16.83 0.14
C PRO A 21 -7.87 -18.11 0.93
N GLU A 22 -7.74 -19.24 0.25
CA GLU A 22 -7.52 -20.55 0.89
C GLU A 22 -6.18 -20.65 1.65
N ASP A 23 -5.14 -19.93 1.21
CA ASP A 23 -3.83 -19.82 1.85
C ASP A 23 -3.89 -19.12 3.23
N LEU A 24 -4.91 -18.29 3.46
CA LEU A 24 -5.20 -17.65 4.74
C LEU A 24 -6.23 -18.42 5.58
N ALA A 25 -6.71 -19.57 5.09
CA ALA A 25 -7.68 -20.38 5.82
C ALA A 25 -7.14 -20.80 7.21
N GLY A 26 -7.96 -20.62 8.24
CA GLY A 26 -7.57 -20.91 9.62
C GLY A 26 -7.04 -19.72 10.41
N GLN A 27 -6.79 -18.57 9.77
CA GLN A 27 -6.49 -17.33 10.49
C GLN A 27 -7.75 -16.62 11.01
N LYS A 28 -8.94 -17.16 10.73
CA LYS A 28 -10.25 -16.66 11.17
C LYS A 28 -10.54 -15.23 10.74
N LEU A 29 -10.24 -14.93 9.48
CA LEU A 29 -10.43 -13.61 8.87
C LEU A 29 -11.80 -13.43 8.21
N GLU A 30 -12.64 -14.46 8.21
CA GLU A 30 -13.91 -14.52 7.47
C GLU A 30 -14.97 -13.54 7.99
N ARG A 31 -14.78 -12.95 9.17
CA ARG A 31 -15.78 -12.04 9.77
C ARG A 31 -15.12 -10.80 10.33
N ALA A 32 -15.69 -9.64 9.99
CA ALA A 32 -15.23 -8.37 10.50
C ALA A 32 -16.37 -7.39 10.75
N GLU A 33 -16.16 -6.48 11.70
CA GLU A 33 -16.89 -5.22 11.84
C GLU A 33 -15.88 -4.07 11.74
N LEU A 34 -16.34 -2.98 11.16
CA LEU A 34 -15.51 -1.80 10.93
C LEU A 34 -15.97 -0.65 11.82
N PHE A 35 -15.02 0.16 12.27
CA PHE A 35 -15.37 1.36 13.03
C PHE A 35 -14.41 2.51 12.72
N ILE A 36 -14.86 3.73 13.08
CA ILE A 36 -14.06 4.94 13.01
C ILE A 36 -14.26 5.76 14.29
N CYS A 37 -13.18 6.31 14.82
CA CYS A 37 -13.20 7.18 15.98
C CYS A 37 -13.15 8.63 15.52
N LEU A 38 -14.13 9.43 15.97
CA LEU A 38 -14.31 10.83 15.59
C LEU A 38 -14.18 11.73 16.80
N PRO A 39 -13.63 12.94 16.68
CA PRO A 39 -13.46 13.86 17.80
C PRO A 39 -14.83 14.30 18.39
N PRO A 40 -14.87 14.78 19.62
CA PRO A 40 -16.12 15.05 20.35
C PRO A 40 -16.95 16.19 19.77
N ASP A 41 -16.37 17.04 18.97
CA ASP A 41 -17.02 18.15 18.26
C ASP A 41 -17.52 17.76 16.86
N TRP A 42 -17.34 16.48 16.45
CA TRP A 42 -17.85 15.99 15.18
C TRP A 42 -19.37 16.03 15.13
N LYS A 43 -19.92 16.60 14.09
CA LYS A 43 -21.37 16.79 13.93
C LYS A 43 -22.04 15.55 13.35
N VAL A 44 -22.16 14.51 14.13
CA VAL A 44 -22.67 13.19 13.69
C VAL A 44 -24.07 13.26 13.09
N GLY A 45 -24.88 14.26 13.46
CA GLY A 45 -26.25 14.44 12.93
C GLY A 45 -26.37 15.29 11.68
N GLU A 46 -25.28 15.85 11.18
CA GLU A 46 -25.28 16.66 9.95
C GLU A 46 -25.19 15.77 8.70
N GLU A 47 -25.98 16.11 7.67
CA GLU A 47 -26.02 15.35 6.41
C GLU A 47 -25.05 15.86 5.33
N GLY A 48 -24.40 17.02 5.57
CA GLY A 48 -23.40 17.56 4.65
C GLY A 48 -22.15 16.69 4.57
N GLU A 49 -21.57 16.53 3.38
CA GLU A 49 -20.42 15.65 3.13
C GLU A 49 -19.23 15.94 4.05
N ALA A 50 -19.00 17.18 4.46
CA ALA A 50 -17.97 17.55 5.42
C ALA A 50 -18.05 16.78 6.76
N TRP A 51 -19.23 16.28 7.12
CA TRP A 51 -19.51 15.53 8.36
C TRP A 51 -19.96 14.10 8.12
N TYR A 52 -20.53 13.82 6.93
CA TYR A 52 -21.17 12.55 6.61
C TYR A 52 -20.22 11.53 5.98
N TRP A 53 -19.08 11.92 5.42
CA TRP A 53 -18.17 11.01 4.72
C TRP A 53 -17.75 9.78 5.56
N PRO A 54 -17.53 9.85 6.91
CA PRO A 54 -17.17 8.65 7.66
C PRO A 54 -18.30 7.61 7.69
N ILE A 55 -19.55 8.08 7.80
CA ILE A 55 -20.75 7.22 7.77
C ILE A 55 -20.89 6.60 6.37
N ARG A 56 -20.68 7.39 5.32
CA ARG A 56 -20.73 6.92 3.93
C ARG A 56 -19.69 5.84 3.68
N TRP A 57 -18.45 6.05 4.12
CA TRP A 57 -17.38 5.07 3.97
C TRP A 57 -17.63 3.79 4.76
N LEU A 58 -18.09 3.85 5.99
CA LEU A 58 -18.52 2.65 6.73
C LEU A 58 -19.58 1.87 5.98
N LYS A 59 -20.56 2.55 5.36
CA LYS A 59 -21.62 1.89 4.57
C LYS A 59 -21.11 1.27 3.26
N ILE A 60 -20.13 1.89 2.60
CA ILE A 60 -19.50 1.38 1.40
C ILE A 60 -18.71 0.11 1.74
N LEU A 61 -17.80 0.21 2.70
CA LEU A 61 -16.91 -0.88 3.09
C LEU A 61 -17.67 -2.07 3.69
N ALA A 62 -18.76 -1.83 4.46
CA ALA A 62 -19.58 -2.91 5.00
C ALA A 62 -20.22 -3.79 3.90
N ARG A 63 -20.40 -3.27 2.70
CA ARG A 63 -21.01 -3.99 1.57
C ARG A 63 -19.98 -4.54 0.57
N LEU A 64 -18.77 -4.02 0.61
CA LEU A 64 -17.74 -4.35 -0.37
C LEU A 64 -17.46 -5.86 -0.43
N PRO A 65 -17.26 -6.61 0.67
CA PRO A 65 -16.99 -8.03 0.58
C PRO A 65 -18.09 -8.83 -0.09
N ILE A 66 -19.35 -8.47 0.13
CA ILE A 66 -20.50 -9.17 -0.47
C ILE A 66 -20.63 -8.79 -1.96
N ASN A 67 -20.45 -7.50 -2.28
CA ASN A 67 -20.65 -7.01 -3.64
C ASN A 67 -19.57 -7.49 -4.60
N GLU A 68 -18.33 -7.58 -4.11
CA GLU A 68 -17.15 -7.91 -4.91
C GLU A 68 -16.64 -9.34 -4.68
N ASP A 69 -17.40 -10.17 -3.92
CA ASP A 69 -17.01 -11.53 -3.54
C ASP A 69 -15.57 -11.60 -3.00
N SER A 70 -15.26 -10.73 -2.06
CA SER A 70 -13.90 -10.51 -1.54
C SER A 70 -13.87 -10.46 -0.01
N TRP A 71 -12.80 -9.97 0.56
CA TRP A 71 -12.64 -9.84 2.00
C TRP A 71 -11.96 -8.52 2.38
N LEU A 72 -12.08 -8.15 3.66
CA LEU A 72 -11.43 -7.00 4.25
C LEU A 72 -10.65 -7.44 5.51
N GLY A 73 -9.40 -7.01 5.60
CA GLY A 73 -8.51 -7.34 6.71
C GLY A 73 -7.52 -6.23 7.03
N TRP A 74 -6.69 -6.46 8.02
CA TRP A 74 -5.64 -5.53 8.41
C TRP A 74 -4.72 -5.18 7.24
N GLY A 75 -4.37 -3.90 7.13
CA GLY A 75 -3.48 -3.39 6.08
C GLY A 75 -4.15 -3.21 4.72
N HIS A 76 -5.41 -3.64 4.52
CA HIS A 76 -6.10 -3.37 3.26
C HIS A 76 -6.34 -1.87 3.08
N THR A 77 -6.10 -1.39 1.86
CA THR A 77 -6.25 0.02 1.49
C THR A 77 -7.29 0.15 0.40
N ILE A 78 -8.24 1.04 0.58
CA ILE A 78 -9.32 1.31 -0.37
C ILE A 78 -9.29 2.80 -0.72
N ALA A 79 -8.98 3.13 -1.97
CA ALA A 79 -8.96 4.49 -2.48
C ALA A 79 -10.36 4.94 -2.92
N ASN A 80 -10.59 6.27 -2.92
CA ASN A 80 -11.75 6.83 -3.61
C ASN A 80 -11.58 6.60 -5.12
N PRO A 81 -12.54 5.96 -5.82
CA PRO A 81 -12.36 5.50 -7.19
C PRO A 81 -11.98 6.58 -8.20
N ASP A 82 -12.40 7.83 -7.96
CA ASP A 82 -12.07 8.98 -8.81
C ASP A 82 -10.85 9.78 -8.32
N GLY A 83 -10.20 9.32 -7.25
CA GLY A 83 -9.04 9.99 -6.64
C GLY A 83 -9.38 11.31 -5.93
N SER A 84 -10.65 11.74 -5.91
CA SER A 84 -11.05 12.97 -5.23
C SER A 84 -11.02 12.83 -3.70
N PRO A 85 -10.85 13.92 -2.96
CA PRO A 85 -11.03 13.93 -1.51
C PRO A 85 -12.41 13.47 -1.08
N PHE A 86 -12.52 12.91 0.12
CA PHE A 86 -13.80 12.45 0.69
C PHE A 86 -14.82 13.54 0.87
N ALA A 87 -14.37 14.76 1.15
CA ALA A 87 -15.18 15.96 1.32
C ALA A 87 -14.33 17.22 1.13
N GLU A 88 -14.98 18.38 1.01
CA GLU A 88 -14.31 19.68 0.81
C GLU A 88 -13.44 20.14 1.98
N ASN A 89 -13.67 19.62 3.18
CA ASN A 89 -12.95 19.95 4.40
C ASN A 89 -11.80 18.97 4.72
N THR A 90 -11.44 18.08 3.83
CA THR A 90 -10.30 17.17 4.00
C THR A 90 -9.63 16.86 2.68
N ARG A 91 -8.39 16.46 2.74
CA ARG A 91 -7.63 15.96 1.58
C ARG A 91 -7.54 14.43 1.57
N PHE A 92 -8.10 13.74 2.57
CA PHE A 92 -8.12 12.29 2.60
C PHE A 92 -8.90 11.74 1.39
N ASN A 93 -8.34 10.78 0.71
CA ASN A 93 -8.94 10.13 -0.45
C ASN A 93 -8.80 8.61 -0.42
N GLY A 94 -8.31 8.04 0.69
CA GLY A 94 -8.21 6.61 0.93
C GLY A 94 -8.45 6.23 2.38
N ILE A 95 -8.73 4.95 2.59
CA ILE A 95 -8.89 4.33 3.91
C ILE A 95 -7.93 3.15 3.99
N MET A 96 -7.19 3.02 5.08
CA MET A 96 -6.51 1.80 5.47
C MET A 96 -7.21 1.17 6.67
N LEU A 97 -7.33 -0.16 6.69
CA LEU A 97 -7.86 -0.91 7.82
C LEU A 97 -6.74 -1.25 8.79
N VAL A 98 -6.86 -0.81 10.03
CA VAL A 98 -5.85 -0.99 11.05
C VAL A 98 -6.44 -1.66 12.30
N ASN A 99 -5.57 -2.19 13.14
CA ASN A 99 -5.98 -2.64 14.47
C ASN A 99 -6.42 -1.45 15.32
N PRO A 100 -7.35 -1.65 16.29
CA PRO A 100 -7.81 -0.59 17.15
C PRO A 100 -6.66 0.05 17.94
N GLY A 101 -6.27 1.28 17.61
CA GLY A 101 -5.23 2.03 18.34
C GLY A 101 -5.72 2.54 19.70
N ALA A 102 -7.00 2.93 19.77
CA ALA A 102 -7.62 3.48 20.97
C ALA A 102 -8.02 2.44 22.03
N PHE A 103 -7.95 1.14 21.73
CA PHE A 103 -8.43 0.06 22.58
C PHE A 103 -7.35 -0.97 22.89
N PRO A 104 -7.45 -1.69 24.04
CA PRO A 104 -6.57 -2.82 24.31
C PRO A 104 -6.68 -3.88 23.20
N GLN A 105 -5.58 -4.53 22.85
CA GLN A 105 -5.50 -5.55 21.80
C GLN A 105 -6.58 -6.65 21.92
N LYS A 106 -6.97 -7.04 23.13
CA LYS A 106 -8.07 -7.99 23.37
C LYS A 106 -9.46 -7.53 22.88
N ALA A 107 -9.63 -6.24 22.57
CA ALA A 107 -10.86 -5.69 22.02
C ALA A 107 -10.87 -5.74 20.47
N SER A 108 -9.80 -6.22 19.83
CA SER A 108 -9.72 -6.37 18.38
C SER A 108 -10.50 -7.58 17.86
N VAL A 109 -10.93 -8.48 18.73
CA VAL A 109 -11.58 -9.74 18.36
C VAL A 109 -12.72 -10.06 19.32
N CYS A 110 -13.86 -10.48 18.78
CA CYS A 110 -14.99 -11.02 19.53
C CYS A 110 -15.19 -12.50 19.17
N PRO A 111 -14.88 -13.45 20.11
CA PRO A 111 -15.10 -14.86 19.86
C PRO A 111 -16.59 -15.20 19.80
N LEU A 112 -16.97 -16.08 18.86
CA LEU A 112 -18.34 -16.58 18.68
C LEU A 112 -18.47 -18.01 19.25
N SER A 113 -19.72 -18.39 19.57
CA SER A 113 -20.04 -19.68 20.17
C SER A 113 -19.71 -20.90 19.30
N GLY A 114 -19.45 -20.72 18.00
CA GLY A 114 -19.09 -21.79 17.05
C GLY A 114 -17.58 -22.00 16.86
N GLY A 115 -16.73 -21.24 17.55
CA GLY A 115 -15.29 -21.26 17.38
C GLY A 115 -14.78 -20.21 16.35
N ASP A 116 -15.69 -19.57 15.63
CA ASP A 116 -15.42 -18.41 14.79
C ASP A 116 -15.14 -17.18 15.65
N GLU A 117 -14.66 -16.13 15.03
CA GLU A 117 -14.48 -14.83 15.67
C GLU A 117 -14.80 -13.70 14.72
N VAL A 118 -15.15 -12.52 15.27
CA VAL A 118 -15.34 -11.29 14.51
C VAL A 118 -14.16 -10.38 14.80
N ASN A 119 -13.42 -10.01 13.78
CA ASN A 119 -12.33 -9.05 13.85
C ASN A 119 -12.88 -7.62 13.82
N PHE A 120 -12.28 -6.72 14.58
CA PHE A 120 -12.64 -5.30 14.57
C PHE A 120 -11.50 -4.50 13.98
N TYR A 121 -11.75 -3.83 12.85
CA TYR A 121 -10.78 -2.97 12.21
C TYR A 121 -11.21 -1.52 12.27
N GLN A 122 -10.27 -0.66 12.61
CA GLN A 122 -10.45 0.78 12.60
C GLN A 122 -10.15 1.32 11.20
N LEU A 123 -10.98 2.25 10.72
CA LEU A 123 -10.73 3.01 9.51
C LEU A 123 -9.72 4.12 9.82
N LEU A 124 -8.57 4.07 9.18
CA LEU A 124 -7.56 5.12 9.18
C LEU A 124 -7.61 5.87 7.84
N PRO A 125 -8.10 7.12 7.81
CA PRO A 125 -8.10 7.92 6.59
C PRO A 125 -6.68 8.31 6.19
N LEU A 126 -6.38 8.18 4.90
CA LEU A 126 -5.06 8.44 4.32
C LEU A 126 -5.12 9.50 3.23
N TYR A 127 -4.02 10.21 3.06
CA TYR A 127 -3.69 11.00 1.88
C TYR A 127 -3.21 10.09 0.75
N GLN A 128 -3.23 10.60 -0.49
CA GLN A 128 -2.75 9.83 -1.65
C GLN A 128 -1.30 9.40 -1.47
N GLU A 129 -0.43 10.31 -1.08
CA GLU A 129 1.00 10.04 -0.85
C GLU A 129 1.26 8.98 0.25
N GLU A 130 0.38 8.89 1.26
CA GLU A 130 0.47 7.86 2.30
C GLU A 130 0.06 6.49 1.77
N MET A 131 -0.96 6.44 0.89
CA MET A 131 -1.32 5.21 0.19
C MET A 131 -0.21 4.75 -0.76
N ASP A 132 0.38 5.66 -1.52
CA ASP A 132 1.49 5.37 -2.43
C ASP A 132 2.71 4.87 -1.67
N PHE A 133 3.03 5.48 -0.52
CA PHE A 133 4.08 4.99 0.37
C PHE A 133 3.80 3.56 0.85
N LYS A 134 2.57 3.28 1.32
CA LYS A 134 2.17 1.95 1.79
C LYS A 134 2.28 0.89 0.70
N LEU A 135 1.97 1.25 -0.55
CA LEU A 135 2.06 0.33 -1.69
C LEU A 135 3.51 0.04 -2.12
N SER A 136 4.42 0.99 -1.89
CA SER A 136 5.84 0.85 -2.20
C SER A 136 6.67 0.31 -1.02
N HIS A 137 6.10 0.21 0.16
CA HIS A 137 6.72 -0.29 1.39
C HIS A 137 5.78 -1.32 2.02
N SER A 138 5.31 -1.04 3.24
CA SER A 138 4.33 -1.90 3.92
C SER A 138 3.35 -1.10 4.77
N ALA A 139 2.26 -1.74 5.20
CA ALA A 139 1.33 -1.14 6.14
C ALA A 139 1.98 -0.88 7.51
N GLY A 140 2.89 -1.77 7.95
CA GLY A 140 3.64 -1.60 9.20
C GLY A 140 4.53 -0.38 9.16
N GLU A 141 5.35 -0.24 8.12
CA GLU A 141 6.26 0.90 7.96
C GLU A 141 5.51 2.23 7.84
N LEU A 142 4.35 2.26 7.19
CA LEU A 142 3.52 3.46 7.18
C LEU A 142 3.01 3.78 8.59
N LEU A 143 2.51 2.79 9.33
CA LEU A 143 1.99 2.99 10.69
C LEU A 143 3.06 3.47 11.68
N ASP A 144 4.31 3.06 11.52
CA ASP A 144 5.44 3.50 12.34
C ASP A 144 5.74 5.01 12.20
N LEU A 145 5.20 5.65 11.16
CA LEU A 145 5.32 7.10 10.95
C LEU A 145 4.23 7.92 11.66
N PHE A 146 3.12 7.27 12.04
CA PHE A 146 2.01 7.96 12.67
C PHE A 146 2.28 8.24 14.15
N PRO A 147 2.03 9.47 14.64
CA PRO A 147 1.89 9.73 16.06
C PRO A 147 0.72 8.91 16.64
N GLU A 148 0.83 8.45 17.89
CA GLU A 148 -0.23 7.66 18.53
C GLU A 148 -1.60 8.37 18.53
N GLU A 149 -1.61 9.70 18.69
CA GLU A 149 -2.83 10.51 18.69
C GLU A 149 -3.58 10.45 17.36
N ASP A 150 -2.89 10.39 16.21
CA ASP A 150 -3.47 10.33 14.87
C ASP A 150 -4.05 8.94 14.55
N LEU A 151 -3.58 7.91 15.27
CA LEU A 151 -4.15 6.56 15.20
C LEU A 151 -5.41 6.40 16.08
N GLU A 152 -5.65 7.30 17.03
CA GLU A 152 -6.79 7.17 17.95
C GLU A 152 -8.08 7.77 17.40
N THR A 153 -8.02 8.99 16.86
CA THR A 153 -9.20 9.72 16.33
C THR A 153 -8.84 10.46 15.05
N VAL A 154 -9.86 10.63 14.19
CA VAL A 154 -9.70 11.39 12.95
C VAL A 154 -9.45 12.87 13.26
N ASP A 155 -8.37 13.40 12.72
CA ASP A 155 -8.13 14.83 12.58
C ASP A 155 -8.06 15.15 11.06
N VAL A 156 -9.05 15.89 10.57
CA VAL A 156 -9.13 16.26 9.14
C VAL A 156 -8.08 17.27 8.72
N ASP A 157 -7.49 17.98 9.68
CA ASP A 157 -6.48 19.02 9.49
C ASP A 157 -5.06 18.49 9.75
N ARG A 158 -4.88 17.21 10.14
CA ARG A 158 -3.55 16.66 10.34
C ARG A 158 -2.69 16.82 9.08
N PRO A 159 -1.40 17.12 9.21
CA PRO A 159 -0.49 17.02 8.08
C PRO A 159 -0.35 15.55 7.63
N SER A 160 0.03 15.32 6.38
CA SER A 160 0.50 14.01 5.98
C SER A 160 1.74 13.62 6.79
N VAL A 161 1.84 12.37 7.22
CA VAL A 161 3.02 11.86 7.94
C VAL A 161 4.28 11.84 7.06
N LEU A 162 4.11 12.13 5.77
CA LEU A 162 5.18 12.29 4.80
C LEU A 162 5.50 13.75 4.47
N SER A 163 4.81 14.73 5.09
CA SER A 163 4.96 16.15 4.76
C SER A 163 6.38 16.69 4.95
N ASP A 164 7.13 16.15 5.91
CA ASP A 164 8.51 16.54 6.18
C ASP A 164 9.54 15.69 5.41
N ARG A 165 9.09 14.68 4.68
CA ARG A 165 9.96 13.91 3.78
C ARG A 165 10.02 14.61 2.42
N PRO A 166 11.21 14.71 1.79
CA PRO A 166 11.30 15.19 0.44
C PRO A 166 10.43 14.29 -0.45
N GLN A 167 9.33 14.84 -0.96
CA GLN A 167 8.51 14.12 -1.94
C GLN A 167 9.37 13.83 -3.16
N LYS A 168 9.43 12.56 -3.56
CA LYS A 168 10.11 12.18 -4.80
C LYS A 168 9.36 12.80 -5.98
N GLU A 169 10.02 13.69 -6.70
CA GLU A 169 9.50 14.24 -7.95
C GLU A 169 9.93 13.30 -9.07
N PHE A 170 9.03 12.45 -9.51
CA PHE A 170 9.31 11.46 -10.55
C PHE A 170 9.52 12.14 -11.91
N ALA A 171 10.53 11.70 -12.66
CA ALA A 171 10.85 12.26 -13.97
C ALA A 171 9.72 12.05 -15.00
N ILE A 172 8.91 11.01 -14.85
CA ILE A 172 7.68 10.79 -15.63
C ILE A 172 6.49 10.83 -14.67
N PRO A 173 5.59 11.82 -14.79
CA PRO A 173 4.38 11.90 -14.00
C PRO A 173 3.47 10.67 -14.22
N GLN A 174 2.79 10.21 -13.17
CA GLN A 174 1.97 8.99 -13.21
C GLN A 174 0.91 9.01 -14.32
N GLN A 175 0.30 10.17 -14.59
CA GLN A 175 -0.69 10.33 -15.66
C GLN A 175 -0.12 10.22 -17.08
N GLU A 176 1.20 10.26 -17.24
CA GLU A 176 1.88 10.11 -18.53
C GLU A 176 2.35 8.68 -18.79
N LEU A 177 2.26 7.80 -17.77
CA LEU A 177 2.61 6.39 -17.91
C LEU A 177 1.65 5.71 -18.88
N ARG A 178 2.22 4.92 -19.79
CA ARG A 178 1.50 4.15 -20.80
C ARG A 178 1.54 2.67 -20.43
N HIS A 179 0.56 1.94 -20.88
CA HIS A 179 0.58 0.48 -20.80
C HIS A 179 1.48 -0.07 -21.90
N LEU A 180 2.69 -0.48 -21.55
CA LEU A 180 3.74 -0.97 -22.45
C LEU A 180 4.06 -2.45 -22.25
N TYR A 181 3.75 -2.99 -21.07
CA TYR A 181 4.06 -4.36 -20.69
C TYR A 181 2.91 -4.95 -19.88
N ASP A 182 2.55 -6.20 -20.22
CA ASP A 182 1.50 -6.99 -19.60
C ASP A 182 2.00 -8.45 -19.49
N GLY A 183 2.95 -8.65 -18.56
CA GLY A 183 3.54 -9.97 -18.29
C GLY A 183 2.63 -10.84 -17.44
N GLU A 184 2.81 -12.16 -17.56
CA GLU A 184 2.18 -13.11 -16.65
C GLU A 184 2.91 -13.15 -15.29
N GLY A 185 2.16 -13.30 -14.18
CA GLY A 185 2.70 -13.42 -12.82
C GLY A 185 2.91 -12.08 -12.10
N PRO A 186 3.72 -12.08 -11.02
CA PRO A 186 3.98 -10.91 -10.21
C PRO A 186 4.63 -9.77 -10.99
N GLN A 187 4.20 -8.54 -10.73
CA GLN A 187 4.62 -7.36 -11.49
C GLN A 187 5.40 -6.34 -10.64
N GLY A 188 5.60 -6.61 -9.35
CA GLY A 188 6.40 -5.76 -8.48
C GLY A 188 7.89 -5.91 -8.77
N CYS A 189 8.64 -4.81 -8.67
CA CYS A 189 10.10 -4.80 -8.83
C CYS A 189 10.72 -3.70 -7.98
N PHE A 190 12.00 -3.84 -7.64
CA PHE A 190 12.75 -2.76 -6.99
C PHE A 190 13.52 -1.94 -8.03
N ALA A 191 13.56 -0.61 -7.83
CA ALA A 191 14.37 0.27 -8.65
C ALA A 191 14.88 1.47 -7.86
N THR A 192 16.04 1.99 -8.27
CA THR A 192 16.68 3.16 -7.64
C THR A 192 16.07 4.49 -8.14
N ASP A 193 16.17 5.51 -7.30
CA ASP A 193 15.74 6.88 -7.64
C ASP A 193 16.53 7.48 -8.80
N ARG A 194 17.74 6.95 -9.07
CA ARG A 194 18.50 7.33 -10.26
C ARG A 194 17.68 7.14 -11.54
N ILE A 195 16.84 6.09 -11.57
CA ILE A 195 15.97 5.84 -12.72
C ILE A 195 14.70 6.67 -12.61
N LEU A 196 13.98 6.58 -11.50
CA LEU A 196 12.61 7.11 -11.39
C LEU A 196 12.58 8.63 -11.16
N VAL A 197 13.53 9.17 -10.38
CA VAL A 197 13.61 10.59 -10.01
C VAL A 197 14.55 11.34 -10.94
N ASP A 198 15.77 10.83 -11.16
CA ASP A 198 16.76 11.50 -12.00
C ASP A 198 16.54 11.24 -13.52
N GLY A 199 15.66 10.28 -13.87
CA GLY A 199 15.35 9.96 -15.27
C GLY A 199 16.47 9.23 -16.01
N CYS A 200 17.39 8.60 -15.28
CA CYS A 200 18.46 7.80 -15.90
C CYS A 200 17.89 6.53 -16.52
N ARG A 201 18.55 6.02 -17.54
CA ARG A 201 18.27 4.70 -18.09
C ARG A 201 18.74 3.60 -17.14
N VAL A 202 18.14 2.42 -17.26
CA VAL A 202 18.63 1.22 -16.59
C VAL A 202 20.01 0.87 -17.14
N GLY A 203 21.01 0.82 -16.28
CA GLY A 203 22.39 0.42 -16.63
C GLY A 203 22.69 -1.03 -16.25
N TYR A 204 22.13 -1.48 -15.13
CA TYR A 204 22.24 -2.85 -14.65
C TYR A 204 20.90 -3.32 -14.11
N CYS A 205 20.57 -4.56 -14.40
CA CYS A 205 19.39 -5.23 -13.80
C CYS A 205 19.65 -6.73 -13.66
N TYR A 206 18.98 -7.32 -12.68
CA TYR A 206 19.04 -8.76 -12.44
C TYR A 206 17.69 -9.26 -11.93
N ARG A 207 17.49 -10.57 -12.06
CA ARG A 207 16.32 -11.26 -11.55
C ARG A 207 16.72 -12.31 -10.55
N GLU A 208 16.23 -12.20 -9.33
CA GLU A 208 16.45 -13.17 -8.25
C GLU A 208 15.15 -13.95 -7.95
N GLU A 209 15.25 -15.02 -7.16
CA GLU A 209 14.07 -15.66 -6.60
C GLU A 209 13.47 -14.72 -5.54
N PRO A 210 12.16 -14.45 -5.56
CA PRO A 210 11.49 -13.68 -4.51
C PRO A 210 11.68 -14.34 -3.15
N GLU A 211 11.68 -13.53 -2.08
CA GLU A 211 11.70 -14.04 -0.71
C GLU A 211 10.43 -14.82 -0.38
N GLU A 212 10.53 -15.77 0.57
CA GLU A 212 9.39 -16.57 1.01
C GLU A 212 8.27 -15.67 1.55
N GLY A 213 7.11 -15.71 0.90
CA GLY A 213 5.93 -14.88 1.22
C GLY A 213 5.70 -13.70 0.28
N ASP A 214 6.66 -13.33 -0.56
CA ASP A 214 6.57 -12.21 -1.49
C ASP A 214 6.26 -12.64 -2.94
N GLU A 215 6.17 -13.95 -3.20
CA GLU A 215 6.00 -14.53 -4.53
C GLU A 215 4.71 -14.07 -5.25
N ASN A 216 3.75 -13.52 -4.51
CA ASN A 216 2.49 -13.04 -5.07
C ASN A 216 2.59 -11.63 -5.68
N TRP A 217 3.57 -10.83 -5.31
CA TRP A 217 3.72 -9.47 -5.79
C TRP A 217 5.09 -9.17 -6.40
N ASP A 218 6.18 -9.78 -5.90
CA ASP A 218 7.54 -9.55 -6.35
C ASP A 218 7.87 -10.42 -7.57
N SER A 219 8.28 -9.78 -8.66
CA SER A 219 8.74 -10.45 -9.87
C SER A 219 10.18 -10.95 -9.79
N GLY A 220 10.91 -10.60 -8.71
CA GLY A 220 12.34 -10.84 -8.56
C GLY A 220 13.23 -9.83 -9.30
N TRP A 221 12.68 -8.90 -10.07
CA TRP A 221 13.46 -7.92 -10.82
C TRP A 221 13.97 -6.77 -9.95
N ARG A 222 15.27 -6.44 -10.13
CA ARG A 222 15.99 -5.35 -9.50
C ARG A 222 16.66 -4.49 -10.57
N PHE A 223 16.47 -3.17 -10.52
CA PHE A 223 16.94 -2.23 -11.54
C PHE A 223 17.74 -1.09 -10.93
N THR A 224 18.94 -0.86 -11.47
CA THR A 224 19.81 0.26 -11.11
C THR A 224 20.28 1.00 -12.37
N ALA A 225 20.71 2.26 -12.22
CA ALA A 225 21.35 3.01 -13.30
C ALA A 225 22.77 2.52 -13.57
N GLY A 226 23.36 1.77 -12.62
CA GLY A 226 24.71 1.19 -12.74
C GLY A 226 25.84 2.17 -12.43
N ASP A 227 25.51 3.37 -11.92
CA ASP A 227 26.46 4.38 -11.45
C ASP A 227 26.26 4.77 -9.99
N GLU A 228 25.39 4.06 -9.28
CA GLU A 228 25.15 4.27 -7.85
C GLU A 228 26.41 3.91 -7.05
N SER A 229 26.74 4.75 -6.06
CA SER A 229 27.79 4.43 -5.10
C SER A 229 27.26 3.53 -3.98
N ASP A 230 28.17 2.83 -3.28
CA ASP A 230 27.81 2.00 -2.12
C ASP A 230 27.00 2.81 -1.10
N SER A 231 27.42 4.05 -0.79
CA SER A 231 26.70 4.93 0.14
C SER A 231 25.32 5.39 -0.37
N TYR A 232 25.08 5.34 -1.68
CA TYR A 232 23.77 5.59 -2.25
C TYR A 232 22.86 4.36 -2.06
N MET A 233 23.40 3.18 -2.29
CA MET A 233 22.66 1.92 -2.13
C MET A 233 22.35 1.59 -0.67
N ASP A 234 23.18 2.04 0.28
CA ASP A 234 22.98 1.90 1.71
C ASP A 234 21.80 2.77 2.27
N ASP A 235 21.31 3.75 1.47
CA ASP A 235 20.19 4.61 1.87
C ASP A 235 18.86 4.03 1.37
N PRO A 236 18.03 3.40 2.23
CA PRO A 236 16.75 2.82 1.82
C PRO A 236 15.78 3.86 1.22
N GLY A 237 15.99 5.14 1.50
CA GLY A 237 15.20 6.23 0.91
C GLY A 237 15.49 6.48 -0.58
N ARG A 238 16.55 5.85 -1.15
CA ARG A 238 17.00 6.03 -2.54
C ARG A 238 16.49 4.96 -3.52
N SER A 239 15.64 4.07 -3.06
CA SER A 239 15.00 3.05 -3.87
C SER A 239 13.51 2.92 -3.53
N GLY A 240 12.80 2.09 -4.24
CA GLY A 240 11.39 1.81 -3.98
C GLY A 240 10.89 0.64 -4.78
N ILE A 241 9.66 0.21 -4.43
CA ILE A 241 8.93 -0.85 -5.13
C ILE A 241 8.02 -0.20 -6.18
N TYR A 242 8.09 -0.71 -7.39
CA TYR A 242 7.35 -0.20 -8.54
C TYR A 242 6.76 -1.34 -9.36
N HIS A 243 5.81 -1.04 -10.23
CA HIS A 243 5.28 -1.99 -11.19
C HIS A 243 6.23 -2.08 -12.40
N LEU A 244 6.46 -3.29 -12.94
CA LEU A 244 7.33 -3.49 -14.13
C LEU A 244 6.93 -2.57 -15.30
N ASN A 245 5.62 -2.40 -15.55
CA ASN A 245 5.16 -1.46 -16.58
C ASN A 245 5.63 -0.01 -16.34
N THR A 246 5.79 0.41 -15.08
CA THR A 246 6.36 1.74 -14.77
C THR A 246 7.79 1.82 -15.29
N LEU A 247 8.63 0.85 -14.96
CA LEU A 247 10.04 0.79 -15.43
C LEU A 247 10.13 0.76 -16.96
N CYS A 248 9.21 0.06 -17.63
CA CYS A 248 9.14 0.03 -19.10
C CYS A 248 8.89 1.42 -19.72
N ASN A 249 8.24 2.34 -19.00
CA ASN A 249 8.07 3.71 -19.46
C ASN A 249 9.36 4.55 -19.36
N TYR A 250 10.19 4.26 -18.34
CA TYR A 250 11.49 4.91 -18.17
C TYR A 250 12.53 4.36 -19.12
N ASP A 251 12.51 3.06 -19.37
CA ASP A 251 13.44 2.39 -20.28
C ASP A 251 12.79 1.21 -21.01
N PRO A 252 12.22 1.43 -22.21
CA PRO A 252 11.59 0.36 -22.99
C PRO A 252 12.56 -0.77 -23.41
N ASP A 253 13.88 -0.54 -23.37
CA ASP A 253 14.88 -1.54 -23.76
C ASP A 253 14.93 -2.73 -22.79
N ILE A 254 14.32 -2.61 -21.58
CA ILE A 254 14.22 -3.73 -20.63
C ILE A 254 13.14 -4.74 -21.02
N ILE A 255 12.11 -4.34 -21.77
CA ILE A 255 10.96 -5.19 -22.08
C ILE A 255 11.37 -6.59 -22.59
N PRO A 256 12.32 -6.73 -23.54
CA PRO A 256 12.74 -8.05 -24.03
C PRO A 256 13.45 -8.92 -22.98
N LEU A 257 13.85 -8.34 -21.83
CA LEU A 257 14.58 -9.06 -20.78
C LEU A 257 13.63 -9.62 -19.71
N LEU A 258 12.42 -9.07 -19.59
CA LEU A 258 11.51 -9.35 -18.47
C LEU A 258 11.03 -10.81 -18.41
N ASP A 259 11.13 -11.55 -19.50
CA ASP A 259 10.80 -12.98 -19.54
C ASP A 259 12.01 -13.90 -19.17
N SER A 260 13.15 -13.32 -18.78
CA SER A 260 14.33 -14.10 -18.36
C SER A 260 14.08 -14.81 -17.03
N GLU A 261 14.67 -15.99 -16.87
CA GLU A 261 14.56 -16.79 -15.64
C GLU A 261 15.29 -16.13 -14.46
N PRO A 262 14.87 -16.41 -13.21
CA PRO A 262 15.64 -16.04 -12.02
C PRO A 262 17.11 -16.49 -12.11
N GLY A 263 18.02 -15.74 -11.49
CA GLY A 263 19.47 -15.98 -11.59
C GLY A 263 20.10 -15.37 -12.85
N THR A 264 19.40 -14.50 -13.57
CA THR A 264 19.95 -13.78 -14.72
C THR A 264 20.30 -12.34 -14.38
N ALA A 265 21.35 -11.82 -14.98
CA ALA A 265 21.78 -10.42 -14.87
C ALA A 265 22.15 -9.84 -16.24
N TRP A 266 21.92 -8.54 -16.39
CA TRP A 266 22.16 -7.80 -17.62
C TRP A 266 22.80 -6.45 -17.31
N CYS A 267 23.87 -6.14 -18.03
CA CYS A 267 24.55 -4.85 -17.97
C CYS A 267 24.49 -4.14 -19.32
N ARG A 268 24.23 -2.84 -19.31
CA ARG A 268 24.20 -2.01 -20.54
C ARG A 268 25.61 -1.61 -20.93
N ASP A 269 26.05 -2.02 -22.10
CA ASP A 269 27.37 -1.68 -22.62
C ASP A 269 27.46 -0.21 -23.08
N GLN A 270 28.67 0.25 -23.42
CA GLN A 270 28.91 1.62 -23.88
C GLN A 270 28.19 1.99 -25.19
N SER A 271 27.70 1.00 -25.94
CA SER A 271 26.87 1.21 -27.12
C SER A 271 25.38 1.33 -26.81
N GLY A 272 24.99 1.19 -25.54
CA GLY A 272 23.63 1.26 -25.06
C GLY A 272 22.85 -0.05 -25.19
N VAL A 273 23.52 -1.17 -25.42
CA VAL A 273 22.90 -2.50 -25.61
C VAL A 273 23.11 -3.34 -24.36
N PHE A 274 22.05 -4.01 -23.88
CA PHE A 274 22.16 -4.96 -22.79
C PHE A 274 22.95 -6.20 -23.20
N ARG A 275 23.87 -6.61 -22.32
CA ARG A 275 24.67 -7.84 -22.44
C ARG A 275 24.46 -8.69 -21.21
N PRO A 276 24.36 -10.02 -21.37
CA PRO A 276 24.32 -10.91 -20.22
C PRO A 276 25.57 -10.73 -19.36
N GLU A 277 25.37 -10.74 -18.05
CA GLU A 277 26.42 -10.70 -17.04
C GLU A 277 26.25 -11.85 -16.06
N LEU A 278 27.34 -12.21 -15.35
CA LEU A 278 27.26 -13.24 -14.33
C LEU A 278 26.47 -12.69 -13.14
N TYR A 279 25.32 -13.30 -12.86
CA TYR A 279 24.59 -12.99 -11.64
C TYR A 279 25.42 -13.36 -10.40
N GLN A 280 25.64 -12.42 -9.53
CA GLN A 280 26.29 -12.63 -8.24
C GLN A 280 25.27 -12.25 -7.16
N PRO A 281 24.67 -13.25 -6.47
CA PRO A 281 23.81 -12.95 -5.33
C PRO A 281 24.64 -12.25 -4.24
N ASP A 282 24.02 -11.29 -3.55
CA ASP A 282 24.63 -10.68 -2.38
C ASP A 282 24.94 -11.78 -1.35
N GLU A 283 26.18 -11.79 -0.84
CA GLU A 283 26.56 -12.72 0.23
C GLU A 283 25.83 -12.25 1.51
N GLU A 284 24.99 -13.13 2.09
CA GLU A 284 24.32 -12.93 3.37
C GLU A 284 25.28 -12.64 4.54
#